data_4f62db35e4896eab009350497bc60cdb
#
_entry.id   4f62db35e4896eab009350497bc60cdb
#
_cell.length_a   1.000
_cell.length_b   1.000
_cell.length_c   1.000
_cell.angle_alpha   90.00
_cell.angle_beta   90.00
_cell.angle_gamma   90.00
#
_symmetry.space_group_name_H-M   'P 1'
#
loop_
_entity.id
_entity.type
_entity.pdbx_description
1 polymer ?
#
loop_
_entity_poly.entity_id
_entity_poly.type
_entity_poly.pdbx_seq_one_letter_code
_entity_poly.pdbx_strand_id
1 'polypeptide(L)'
;MDSFKLDAAFEEQLAEAFRIIDANSDAKIIIEGHADATGNDGINIPLSELRASQVLDYLIKAGISPERLSIVGYGSSQPIGDNDTDDGRAQNRRVDFTVE
;
A
#
# COMPACT_ATOMS: atom_id res chain seq x y z
N MET A 1 11.02 5.28 -13.63
CA MET A 1 10.40 4.68 -12.44
C MET A 1 9.82 3.34 -12.80
N ASP A 2 9.98 2.46 -11.93
CA ASP A 2 9.42 1.14 -12.13
C ASP A 2 7.99 1.08 -11.75
N SER A 3 7.25 0.28 -12.47
CA SER A 3 5.93 -0.08 -12.01
C SER A 3 6.07 -0.90 -10.73
N PHE A 4 5.08 -0.81 -9.89
CA PHE A 4 5.00 -1.62 -8.70
C PHE A 4 4.81 -3.09 -9.09
N LYS A 5 5.61 -3.96 -8.50
CA LYS A 5 5.48 -5.39 -8.70
C LYS A 5 5.30 -6.09 -7.37
N LEU A 6 4.41 -7.07 -7.35
CA LEU A 6 4.23 -7.93 -6.19
C LEU A 6 5.27 -9.03 -6.27
N ASP A 7 6.23 -9.05 -5.36
CA ASP A 7 7.12 -10.19 -5.21
C ASP A 7 6.47 -11.24 -4.29
N ALA A 8 7.11 -12.39 -4.15
CA ALA A 8 6.53 -13.49 -3.37
C ALA A 8 6.29 -13.11 -1.91
N ALA A 9 7.21 -12.34 -1.30
CA ALA A 9 7.05 -11.91 0.08
C ALA A 9 5.88 -10.94 0.23
N PHE A 10 5.71 -10.05 -0.74
CA PHE A 10 4.60 -9.11 -0.73
C PHE A 10 3.26 -9.83 -0.92
N GLU A 11 3.22 -10.85 -1.78
CA GLU A 11 2.03 -11.65 -1.97
C GLU A 11 1.63 -12.39 -0.69
N GLU A 12 2.59 -12.88 0.08
CA GLU A 12 2.30 -13.48 1.38
C GLU A 12 1.71 -12.46 2.34
N GLN A 13 2.22 -11.23 2.35
CA GLN A 13 1.68 -10.16 3.18
C GLN A 13 0.25 -9.81 2.77
N LEU A 14 -0.04 -9.80 1.46
CA LEU A 14 -1.39 -9.56 0.96
C LEU A 14 -2.35 -10.66 1.36
N ALA A 15 -1.92 -11.92 1.30
CA ALA A 15 -2.75 -13.04 1.72
C ALA A 15 -3.09 -12.96 3.20
N GLU A 16 -2.13 -12.55 4.04
CA GLU A 16 -2.35 -12.35 5.46
C GLU A 16 -3.31 -11.19 5.70
N ALA A 17 -3.12 -10.07 5.00
CA ALA A 17 -4.02 -8.93 5.08
C ALA A 17 -5.44 -9.32 4.69
N PHE A 18 -5.59 -10.10 3.63
CA PHE A 18 -6.90 -10.59 3.20
C PHE A 18 -7.59 -11.38 4.31
N ARG A 19 -6.87 -12.29 4.97
CA ARG A 19 -7.46 -13.09 6.05
C ARG A 19 -7.95 -12.22 7.20
N ILE A 20 -7.16 -11.20 7.57
CA ILE A 20 -7.53 -10.29 8.64
C ILE A 20 -8.76 -9.45 8.25
N ILE A 21 -8.77 -8.92 7.04
CA ILE A 21 -9.88 -8.10 6.54
C ILE A 21 -11.15 -8.93 6.42
N ASP A 22 -11.02 -10.14 5.90
CA ASP A 22 -12.16 -11.04 5.73
C ASP A 22 -12.76 -11.45 7.09
N ALA A 23 -11.91 -11.65 8.09
CA ALA A 23 -12.34 -12.01 9.44
C ALA A 23 -13.08 -10.87 10.14
N ASN A 24 -12.89 -9.62 9.72
CA ASN A 24 -13.53 -8.44 10.29
C ASN A 24 -14.58 -7.90 9.32
N SER A 25 -15.59 -8.69 9.05
CA SER A 25 -16.49 -8.56 7.89
C SER A 25 -17.22 -7.22 7.76
N ASP A 26 -17.37 -6.46 8.83
CA ASP A 26 -18.07 -5.17 8.80
C ASP A 26 -17.13 -3.97 8.83
N ALA A 27 -15.83 -4.20 8.99
CA ALA A 27 -14.88 -3.12 9.10
C ALA A 27 -14.60 -2.48 7.74
N LYS A 28 -14.42 -1.17 7.76
CA LYS A 28 -13.92 -0.43 6.60
C LYS A 28 -12.41 -0.28 6.73
N ILE A 29 -11.73 -0.40 5.60
CA ILE A 29 -10.27 -0.45 5.54
C ILE A 29 -9.79 0.68 4.64
N ILE A 30 -8.80 1.42 5.12
CA ILE A 30 -8.07 2.40 4.31
C ILE A 30 -6.76 1.77 3.90
N ILE A 31 -6.50 1.71 2.60
CA ILE A 31 -5.25 1.20 2.03
C ILE A 31 -4.36 2.42 1.76
N GLU A 32 -3.23 2.48 2.43
CA GLU A 32 -2.37 3.67 2.47
C GLU A 32 -1.06 3.38 1.74
N GLY A 33 -0.90 3.98 0.57
CA GLY A 33 0.31 3.83 -0.21
C GLY A 33 1.38 4.83 0.19
N HIS A 34 2.63 4.40 0.15
CA HIS A 34 3.79 5.22 0.50
C HIS A 34 4.89 5.07 -0.53
N ALA A 35 5.69 6.11 -0.65
CA ALA A 35 6.85 6.15 -1.52
C ALA A 35 8.08 6.57 -0.72
N ASP A 36 9.28 6.33 -1.29
CA ASP A 36 10.49 6.93 -0.75
C ASP A 36 10.60 8.38 -1.22
N ALA A 37 11.65 9.08 -0.81
CA ALA A 37 11.83 10.49 -1.12
C ALA A 37 12.52 10.75 -2.46
N THR A 38 12.65 9.75 -3.31
CA THR A 38 13.17 9.92 -4.67
C THR A 38 12.13 10.64 -5.52
N GLY A 39 12.49 11.76 -6.10
CA GLY A 39 11.56 12.58 -6.87
C GLY A 39 10.82 13.57 -5.97
N ASN A 40 9.80 14.21 -6.52
CA ASN A 40 9.01 15.21 -5.83
C ASN A 40 7.58 14.73 -5.59
N ASP A 41 6.79 15.53 -4.91
CA ASP A 41 5.41 15.16 -4.58
C ASP A 41 4.54 14.93 -5.82
N GLY A 42 4.80 15.66 -6.90
CA GLY A 42 4.06 15.47 -8.15
C GLY A 42 4.28 14.10 -8.77
N ILE A 43 5.34 13.40 -8.37
CA ILE A 43 5.64 12.03 -8.78
C ILE A 43 5.28 11.05 -7.70
N ASN A 44 5.64 11.35 -6.45
CA ASN A 44 5.54 10.40 -5.34
C ASN A 44 4.11 10.16 -4.89
N ILE A 45 3.26 11.19 -4.92
CA ILE A 45 1.86 11.02 -4.53
C ILE A 45 1.13 10.11 -5.52
N PRO A 46 1.14 10.37 -6.85
CA PRO A 46 0.50 9.44 -7.79
C PRO A 46 1.08 8.03 -7.74
N LEU A 47 2.40 7.87 -7.52
CA LEU A 47 3.03 6.58 -7.42
C LEU A 47 2.52 5.81 -6.20
N SER A 48 2.39 6.49 -5.06
CA SER A 48 1.87 5.86 -3.84
C SER A 48 0.39 5.50 -3.97
N GLU A 49 -0.38 6.31 -4.68
CA GLU A 49 -1.78 5.98 -5.00
C GLU A 49 -1.85 4.74 -5.90
N LEU A 50 -0.94 4.63 -6.86
CA LEU A 50 -0.89 3.45 -7.73
C LEU A 50 -0.61 2.18 -6.92
N ARG A 51 0.32 2.24 -5.98
CA ARG A 51 0.59 1.09 -5.11
C ARG A 51 -0.65 0.69 -4.33
N ALA A 52 -1.34 1.66 -3.75
CA ALA A 52 -2.56 1.38 -3.00
C ALA A 52 -3.65 0.79 -3.91
N SER A 53 -3.79 1.30 -5.13
CA SER A 53 -4.82 0.81 -6.05
C SER A 53 -4.54 -0.62 -6.52
N GLN A 54 -3.28 -1.02 -6.63
CA GLN A 54 -2.95 -2.39 -7.00
C GLN A 54 -3.32 -3.36 -5.86
N VAL A 55 -3.13 -2.95 -4.62
CA VAL A 55 -3.58 -3.73 -3.47
C VAL A 55 -5.10 -3.80 -3.41
N LEU A 56 -5.76 -2.68 -3.68
CA LEU A 56 -7.22 -2.62 -3.76
C LEU A 56 -7.74 -3.65 -4.78
N ASP A 57 -7.18 -3.67 -5.98
CA ASP A 57 -7.59 -4.60 -7.03
C ASP A 57 -7.39 -6.05 -6.59
N TYR A 58 -6.28 -6.35 -5.94
CA TYR A 58 -6.02 -7.69 -5.43
C TYR A 58 -7.11 -8.11 -4.44
N LEU A 59 -7.43 -7.25 -3.49
CA LEU A 59 -8.40 -7.57 -2.44
C LEU A 59 -9.81 -7.73 -3.02
N ILE A 60 -10.19 -6.91 -3.99
CA ILE A 60 -11.49 -7.04 -4.66
C ILE A 60 -11.57 -8.37 -5.41
N LYS A 61 -10.53 -8.74 -6.14
CA LYS A 61 -10.49 -10.02 -6.85
C LYS A 61 -10.52 -11.20 -5.89
N ALA A 62 -10.00 -11.03 -4.69
CA ALA A 62 -10.01 -12.06 -3.66
C ALA A 62 -11.36 -12.18 -2.95
N GLY A 63 -12.30 -11.26 -3.19
CA GLY A 63 -13.65 -11.35 -2.66
C GLY A 63 -14.04 -10.29 -1.64
N ILE A 64 -13.19 -9.30 -1.37
CA ILE A 64 -13.54 -8.21 -0.45
C ILE A 64 -14.45 -7.23 -1.20
N SER A 65 -15.53 -6.81 -0.54
CA SER A 65 -16.46 -5.86 -1.13
C SER A 65 -15.80 -4.49 -1.33
N PRO A 66 -15.88 -3.89 -2.53
CA PRO A 66 -15.28 -2.57 -2.78
C PRO A 66 -15.77 -1.48 -1.84
N GLU A 67 -16.99 -1.58 -1.34
CA GLU A 67 -17.57 -0.58 -0.43
C GLU A 67 -16.85 -0.51 0.91
N ARG A 68 -16.11 -1.56 1.28
CA ARG A 68 -15.34 -1.61 2.50
C ARG A 68 -13.95 -1.00 2.35
N LEU A 69 -13.53 -0.68 1.14
CA LEU A 69 -12.14 -0.33 0.84
C LEU A 69 -12.05 1.08 0.32
N SER A 70 -11.04 1.81 0.76
CA SER A 70 -10.65 3.08 0.19
C SER A 70 -9.15 3.15 0.10
N ILE A 71 -8.63 4.05 -0.72
CA ILE A 71 -7.19 4.22 -0.89
C ILE A 71 -6.79 5.66 -0.62
N VAL A 72 -5.57 5.85 -0.17
CA VAL A 72 -4.94 7.16 -0.07
C VAL A 72 -3.46 7.01 -0.39
N GLY A 73 -2.91 7.98 -1.09
CA GLY A 73 -1.48 8.05 -1.39
C GLY A 73 -0.84 9.17 -0.62
N TYR A 74 0.09 8.85 0.24
CA TYR A 74 0.80 9.83 1.07
C TYR A 74 2.11 10.31 0.44
N GLY A 75 2.52 9.71 -0.67
CA GLY A 75 3.83 10.04 -1.24
C GLY A 75 4.93 9.70 -0.24
N SER A 76 5.88 10.59 -0.07
CA SER A 76 7.01 10.40 0.84
C SER A 76 6.83 11.08 2.20
N SER A 77 5.62 11.51 2.53
CA SER A 77 5.38 12.34 3.72
C SER A 77 5.43 11.59 5.04
N GLN A 78 5.39 10.26 5.03
CA GLN A 78 5.35 9.44 6.24
C GLN A 78 6.43 8.35 6.20
N PRO A 79 7.71 8.72 6.25
CA PRO A 79 8.79 7.74 6.20
C PRO A 79 8.88 6.93 7.49
N ILE A 80 9.28 5.66 7.36
CA ILE A 80 9.63 4.81 8.49
C ILE A 80 11.10 4.43 8.44
N GLY A 81 11.76 4.60 7.30
CA GLY A 81 13.17 4.31 7.12
C GLY A 81 13.92 5.55 6.66
N ASP A 82 15.25 5.44 6.68
CA ASP A 82 16.14 6.53 6.28
C ASP A 82 16.15 6.65 4.76
N ASN A 83 15.69 7.78 4.22
CA ASN A 83 15.67 8.02 2.79
C ASN A 83 17.07 8.20 2.19
N ASP A 84 18.10 8.34 3.02
CA ASP A 84 19.47 8.46 2.55
C ASP A 84 20.14 7.11 2.29
N THR A 85 19.49 6.01 2.67
CA THR A 85 20.00 4.66 2.45
C THR A 85 19.07 3.86 1.55
N ASP A 86 19.64 2.89 0.81
CA ASP A 86 18.83 2.00 -0.03
C ASP A 86 17.84 1.18 0.82
N ASP A 87 18.30 0.67 1.95
CA ASP A 87 17.45 -0.12 2.84
C ASP A 87 16.31 0.72 3.41
N GLY A 88 16.59 1.94 3.83
CA GLY A 88 15.57 2.85 4.36
C GLY A 88 14.55 3.23 3.30
N ARG A 89 15.00 3.52 2.08
CA ARG A 89 14.08 3.81 0.98
C ARG A 89 13.19 2.61 0.67
N ALA A 90 13.74 1.40 0.70
CA ALA A 90 12.96 0.19 0.47
C ALA A 90 11.87 0.03 1.54
N GLN A 91 12.16 0.35 2.79
CA GLN A 91 11.17 0.32 3.86
C GLN A 91 10.05 1.33 3.64
N ASN A 92 10.36 2.47 3.02
CA ASN A 92 9.38 3.52 2.77
C ASN A 92 8.45 3.19 1.60
N ARG A 93 8.87 2.37 0.66
CA ARG A 93 8.04 1.90 -0.45
C ARG A 93 7.13 0.78 0.04
N ARG A 94 6.00 1.15 0.61
CA ARG A 94 5.12 0.19 1.28
C ARG A 94 3.66 0.55 1.15
N VAL A 95 2.82 -0.36 1.58
CA VAL A 95 1.39 -0.14 1.73
C VAL A 95 1.01 -0.54 3.17
N ASP A 96 0.34 0.37 3.84
CA ASP A 96 -0.19 0.14 5.19
C ASP A 96 -1.71 0.02 5.14
N PHE A 97 -2.29 -0.54 6.18
CA PHE A 97 -3.74 -0.71 6.30
C PHE A 97 -4.21 -0.11 7.61
N THR A 98 -5.27 0.68 7.54
CA THR A 98 -5.92 1.22 8.73
C THR A 98 -7.36 0.73 8.76
N VAL A 99 -7.77 0.20 9.89
CA VAL A 99 -9.15 -0.26 10.12
C VAL A 99 -9.93 0.89 10.76
N GLU A 100 -11.01 1.26 10.12
CA GLU A 100 -11.88 2.29 10.67
C GLU A 100 -12.83 1.74 11.74
#